data_b635787582ef472bf3b512a860560c95
#
_entry.id   b635787582ef472bf3b512a860560c95
#
_cell.length_a   1.000
_cell.length_b   1.000
_cell.length_c   1.000
_cell.angle_alpha   90.00
_cell.angle_beta   90.00
_cell.angle_gamma   90.00
#
_symmetry.space_group_name_H-M   'P 1'
#
loop_
_entity.id
_entity.type
_entity.pdbx_description
1 polymer ?
#
loop_
_entity_poly.entity_id
_entity_poly.type
_entity_poly.pdbx_seq_one_letter_code
_entity_poly.pdbx_strand_id
1 'polypeptide(L)'
;MKTNIRLLAVTLTLLCASLAGCFGDDDTDSEEYSGPIDLIVYYESTSGMVETSENNGQAGQTTGVELSFDFADSTSSEGDISKIMLDPDDGSDPVEGDPSDNAVISYTWLTHGVFTVTLTAEDEEGNSHSIMVKVKIDMHIVWSDSNTVSASMTFDATPD
;
A
#
# COMPACT_ATOMS: atom_id res chain seq x y z
N MET A 1 -60.04 -18.79 -3.07
CA MET A 1 -58.93 -18.17 -3.84
C MET A 1 -57.94 -17.40 -3.02
N LYS A 2 -57.87 -17.55 -1.68
CA LYS A 2 -56.90 -16.88 -0.78
C LYS A 2 -55.72 -17.75 -0.32
N THR A 3 -55.80 -19.06 -0.55
CA THR A 3 -54.82 -20.04 -0.08
C THR A 3 -53.57 -20.10 -0.98
N ASN A 4 -53.72 -19.81 -2.28
CA ASN A 4 -52.63 -19.94 -3.25
C ASN A 4 -51.61 -18.80 -3.21
N ILE A 5 -52.02 -17.59 -2.73
CA ILE A 5 -51.13 -16.43 -2.64
C ILE A 5 -50.15 -16.60 -1.47
N ARG A 6 -50.60 -17.22 -0.37
CA ARG A 6 -49.69 -17.47 0.78
C ARG A 6 -48.69 -18.58 0.48
N LEU A 7 -49.07 -19.57 -0.29
CA LEU A 7 -48.17 -20.64 -0.71
C LEU A 7 -47.12 -20.13 -1.70
N LEU A 8 -47.52 -19.25 -2.61
CA LEU A 8 -46.59 -18.62 -3.58
C LEU A 8 -45.58 -17.69 -2.90
N ALA A 9 -46.01 -16.92 -1.88
CA ALA A 9 -45.13 -16.06 -1.12
C ALA A 9 -44.09 -16.84 -0.31
N VAL A 10 -44.46 -17.98 0.29
CA VAL A 10 -43.55 -18.84 1.05
C VAL A 10 -42.53 -19.53 0.13
N THR A 11 -42.97 -19.99 -1.06
CA THR A 11 -42.05 -20.61 -2.02
C THR A 11 -41.08 -19.60 -2.63
N LEU A 12 -41.49 -18.36 -2.82
CA LEU A 12 -40.61 -17.30 -3.35
C LEU A 12 -39.55 -16.87 -2.31
N THR A 13 -39.94 -16.79 -1.03
CA THR A 13 -38.98 -16.51 0.03
C THR A 13 -37.97 -17.65 0.28
N LEU A 14 -38.42 -18.90 0.07
CA LEU A 14 -37.50 -20.05 0.21
C LEU A 14 -36.49 -20.14 -0.96
N LEU A 15 -36.89 -19.69 -2.16
CA LEU A 15 -36.00 -19.68 -3.33
C LEU A 15 -34.91 -18.58 -3.22
N CYS A 16 -35.20 -17.47 -2.53
CA CYS A 16 -34.20 -16.40 -2.30
C CYS A 16 -33.20 -16.76 -1.20
N ALA A 17 -33.54 -17.68 -0.28
CA ALA A 17 -32.65 -18.10 0.81
C ALA A 17 -31.55 -19.09 0.36
N SER A 18 -31.68 -19.71 -0.83
CA SER A 18 -30.71 -20.68 -1.34
C SER A 18 -29.61 -20.09 -2.24
N LEU A 19 -29.62 -18.77 -2.49
CA LEU A 19 -28.58 -18.06 -3.23
C LEU A 19 -27.58 -17.31 -2.35
N ALA A 20 -27.71 -17.41 -1.01
CA ALA A 20 -26.76 -16.88 -0.05
C ALA A 20 -25.74 -17.95 0.36
N GLY A 21 -25.16 -18.64 -0.60
CA GLY A 21 -24.17 -19.67 -0.39
C GLY A 21 -22.90 -19.40 -1.19
N CYS A 22 -21.81 -19.09 -0.47
CA CYS A 22 -20.42 -19.12 -0.91
C CYS A 22 -20.02 -18.09 -1.97
N PHE A 23 -19.90 -16.84 -1.55
CA PHE A 23 -18.73 -16.07 -1.93
C PHE A 23 -17.78 -16.11 -0.75
N GLY A 24 -16.53 -16.53 -0.99
CA GLY A 24 -15.51 -16.65 0.03
C GLY A 24 -15.33 -15.32 0.74
N ASP A 25 -15.33 -15.40 2.05
CA ASP A 25 -14.92 -14.33 2.93
C ASP A 25 -13.44 -14.01 2.67
N ASP A 26 -13.19 -13.00 1.85
CA ASP A 26 -12.12 -12.06 2.10
C ASP A 26 -12.77 -10.96 2.93
N ASP A 27 -12.87 -11.18 4.24
CA ASP A 27 -13.21 -10.16 5.21
C ASP A 27 -12.09 -9.12 5.27
N THR A 28 -11.98 -8.32 4.23
CA THR A 28 -11.50 -6.96 4.37
C THR A 28 -12.75 -6.13 4.65
N ASP A 29 -13.05 -6.00 5.94
CA ASP A 29 -14.00 -4.99 6.43
C ASP A 29 -13.35 -3.62 6.15
N SER A 30 -13.32 -3.24 4.88
CA SER A 30 -13.06 -1.87 4.47
C SER A 30 -14.33 -1.11 4.83
N GLU A 31 -14.36 -0.50 6.00
CA GLU A 31 -15.37 0.53 6.28
C GLU A 31 -15.33 1.52 5.11
N GLU A 32 -16.42 1.57 4.35
CA GLU A 32 -16.54 2.47 3.22
C GLU A 32 -16.39 3.90 3.76
N TYR A 33 -15.27 4.56 3.40
CA TYR A 33 -15.04 5.93 3.82
C TYR A 33 -16.17 6.82 3.29
N SER A 34 -16.84 7.52 4.20
CA SER A 34 -17.98 8.40 3.92
C SER A 34 -17.67 9.87 4.23
N GLY A 35 -16.41 10.21 4.44
CA GLY A 35 -15.96 11.57 4.71
C GLY A 35 -15.91 12.46 3.47
N PRO A 36 -15.50 13.73 3.63
CA PRO A 36 -15.51 14.71 2.56
C PRO A 36 -14.39 14.55 1.52
N ILE A 37 -13.32 13.80 1.84
CA ILE A 37 -12.12 13.69 1.01
C ILE A 37 -12.26 12.54 0.01
N ASP A 38 -12.18 12.84 -1.28
CA ASP A 38 -11.96 11.87 -2.35
C ASP A 38 -10.45 11.75 -2.57
N LEU A 39 -9.84 10.71 -1.98
CA LEU A 39 -8.40 10.48 -2.04
C LEU A 39 -8.05 9.66 -3.29
N ILE A 40 -7.40 10.31 -4.24
CA ILE A 40 -6.93 9.71 -5.50
C ILE A 40 -5.40 9.82 -5.54
N VAL A 41 -4.72 8.69 -5.61
CA VAL A 41 -3.26 8.65 -5.68
C VAL A 41 -2.80 7.83 -6.88
N TYR A 42 -1.96 8.42 -7.72
CA TYR A 42 -1.31 7.74 -8.84
C TYR A 42 0.13 7.38 -8.51
N TYR A 43 0.58 6.25 -9.01
CA TYR A 43 1.96 5.78 -8.92
C TYR A 43 2.29 4.88 -10.12
N GLU A 44 3.54 4.95 -10.62
CA GLU A 44 3.98 4.13 -11.75
C GLU A 44 4.27 2.68 -11.34
N SER A 45 4.76 2.47 -10.12
CA SER A 45 5.14 1.16 -9.59
C SER A 45 4.95 1.11 -8.09
N THR A 46 4.65 -0.08 -7.58
CA THR A 46 4.68 -0.45 -6.15
C THR A 46 5.76 -1.49 -5.87
N SER A 47 6.74 -1.62 -6.76
CA SER A 47 7.85 -2.52 -6.57
C SER A 47 9.16 -1.92 -7.07
N GLY A 48 10.26 -2.36 -6.48
CA GLY A 48 11.59 -1.95 -6.86
C GLY A 48 12.65 -2.89 -6.31
N MET A 49 13.91 -2.53 -6.45
CA MET A 49 15.03 -3.36 -6.03
C MET A 49 16.14 -2.49 -5.44
N VAL A 50 16.50 -2.78 -4.21
CA VAL A 50 17.70 -2.23 -3.56
C VAL A 50 18.92 -3.00 -4.04
N GLU A 51 19.96 -2.30 -4.44
CA GLU A 51 21.23 -2.91 -4.78
C GLU A 51 22.28 -2.65 -3.68
N THR A 52 22.93 -3.70 -3.21
CA THR A 52 24.06 -3.59 -2.28
C THR A 52 25.27 -4.33 -2.82
N SER A 53 26.47 -3.82 -2.52
CA SER A 53 27.71 -4.47 -2.89
C SER A 53 28.43 -5.01 -1.66
N GLU A 54 29.12 -6.13 -1.83
CA GLU A 54 30.02 -6.70 -0.83
C GLU A 54 31.35 -7.09 -1.51
N ASN A 55 32.45 -6.70 -0.91
CA ASN A 55 33.79 -6.98 -1.43
C ASN A 55 34.69 -7.56 -0.33
N ASN A 56 35.14 -8.80 -0.50
CA ASN A 56 35.97 -9.53 0.45
C ASN A 56 35.40 -9.51 1.89
N GLY A 57 34.07 -9.72 2.04
CA GLY A 57 33.39 -9.73 3.32
C GLY A 57 33.18 -8.34 3.95
N GLN A 58 33.42 -7.29 3.19
CA GLN A 58 33.15 -5.90 3.62
C GLN A 58 31.94 -5.36 2.91
N ALA A 59 30.95 -4.88 3.68
CA ALA A 59 29.79 -4.20 3.13
C ALA A 59 30.24 -2.96 2.34
N GLY A 60 29.72 -2.84 1.12
CA GLY A 60 29.96 -1.71 0.24
C GLY A 60 28.80 -0.71 0.28
N GLN A 61 28.55 -0.09 -0.84
CA GLN A 61 27.50 0.90 -0.98
C GLN A 61 26.13 0.23 -1.21
N THR A 62 25.10 0.78 -0.57
CA THR A 62 23.70 0.45 -0.85
C THR A 62 23.08 1.56 -1.70
N THR A 63 22.46 1.19 -2.81
CA THR A 63 21.65 2.08 -3.64
C THR A 63 20.18 1.77 -3.39
N GLY A 64 19.46 2.74 -2.87
CA GLY A 64 18.02 2.62 -2.60
C GLY A 64 17.18 2.70 -3.87
N VAL A 65 15.90 2.41 -3.72
CA VAL A 65 14.88 2.58 -4.75
C VAL A 65 13.90 3.66 -4.34
N GLU A 66 13.71 4.66 -5.22
CA GLU A 66 12.75 5.73 -5.03
C GLU A 66 11.44 5.39 -5.75
N LEU A 67 10.32 5.52 -5.03
CA LEU A 67 8.97 5.46 -5.59
C LEU A 67 8.24 6.77 -5.28
N SER A 68 7.39 7.21 -6.21
CA SER A 68 6.66 8.48 -6.13
C SER A 68 5.16 8.24 -6.17
N PHE A 69 4.43 9.02 -5.38
CA PHE A 69 2.99 8.98 -5.21
C PHE A 69 2.41 10.38 -5.47
N ASP A 70 1.55 10.48 -6.46
CA ASP A 70 0.96 11.75 -6.93
C ASP A 70 -0.49 11.86 -6.42
N PHE A 71 -0.75 12.90 -5.62
CA PHE A 71 -2.03 13.20 -4.98
C PHE A 71 -2.79 14.31 -5.71
N ALA A 72 -2.34 14.77 -6.88
CA ALA A 72 -2.85 15.97 -7.54
C ALA A 72 -4.36 15.95 -7.82
N ASP A 73 -4.95 14.77 -8.01
CA ASP A 73 -6.40 14.62 -8.27
C ASP A 73 -7.23 14.42 -7.00
N SER A 74 -6.60 14.43 -5.81
CA SER A 74 -7.31 14.34 -4.54
C SER A 74 -8.06 15.65 -4.25
N THR A 75 -9.30 15.52 -3.77
CA THR A 75 -10.16 16.68 -3.50
C THR A 75 -10.92 16.51 -2.19
N SER A 76 -11.39 17.61 -1.61
CA SER A 76 -12.36 17.60 -0.51
C SER A 76 -13.57 18.47 -0.86
N SER A 77 -14.75 18.08 -0.35
CA SER A 77 -15.98 18.86 -0.47
C SER A 77 -16.12 19.95 0.61
N GLU A 78 -15.25 19.96 1.61
CA GLU A 78 -15.31 20.89 2.77
C GLU A 78 -14.15 21.89 2.83
N GLY A 79 -13.16 21.78 1.93
CA GLY A 79 -12.02 22.70 1.86
C GLY A 79 -11.00 22.24 0.85
N ASP A 80 -9.90 22.96 0.72
CA ASP A 80 -8.78 22.52 -0.13
C ASP A 80 -7.94 21.49 0.65
N ILE A 81 -7.29 20.56 -0.07
CA ILE A 81 -6.31 19.67 0.54
C ILE A 81 -5.11 20.51 0.98
N SER A 82 -4.81 20.51 2.28
CA SER A 82 -3.78 21.32 2.91
C SER A 82 -2.51 20.55 3.24
N LYS A 83 -2.61 19.21 3.38
CA LYS A 83 -1.48 18.35 3.68
C LYS A 83 -1.65 16.99 3.04
N ILE A 84 -0.54 16.45 2.57
CA ILE A 84 -0.42 15.08 2.12
C ILE A 84 0.69 14.37 2.90
N MET A 85 0.58 13.05 3.09
CA MET A 85 1.48 12.31 3.95
C MET A 85 1.71 10.89 3.41
N LEU A 86 2.94 10.40 3.58
CA LEU A 86 3.34 9.02 3.26
C LEU A 86 4.05 8.43 4.48
N ASP A 87 3.50 7.36 5.05
CA ASP A 87 4.18 6.51 6.03
C ASP A 87 4.76 5.29 5.28
N PRO A 88 6.09 5.13 5.23
CA PRO A 88 6.72 4.08 4.44
C PRO A 88 6.69 2.69 5.06
N ASP A 89 6.27 2.54 6.32
CA ASP A 89 6.21 1.29 7.08
C ASP A 89 7.59 0.59 7.25
N ASP A 90 8.69 1.35 7.19
CA ASP A 90 10.06 0.82 7.35
C ASP A 90 10.70 1.24 8.68
N GLY A 91 9.91 1.83 9.58
CA GLY A 91 10.32 2.35 10.88
C GLY A 91 10.85 3.79 10.85
N SER A 92 10.85 4.43 9.70
CA SER A 92 11.13 5.86 9.55
C SER A 92 9.90 6.70 9.91
N ASP A 93 10.12 7.98 10.20
CA ASP A 93 9.04 8.93 10.38
C ASP A 93 8.30 9.17 9.04
N PRO A 94 6.97 9.42 9.06
CA PRO A 94 6.22 9.78 7.86
C PRO A 94 6.77 11.02 7.17
N VAL A 95 6.70 11.02 5.83
CA VAL A 95 7.01 12.18 4.99
C VAL A 95 5.76 13.00 4.77
N GLU A 96 5.81 14.29 5.07
CA GLU A 96 4.72 15.24 4.85
C GLU A 96 5.04 16.17 3.68
N GLY A 97 3.99 16.60 2.98
CA GLY A 97 4.06 17.57 1.88
C GLY A 97 2.89 18.54 1.90
N ASP A 98 3.11 19.71 1.33
CA ASP A 98 2.07 20.70 1.05
C ASP A 98 1.70 20.57 -0.44
N PRO A 99 0.46 20.14 -0.78
CA PRO A 99 0.05 19.91 -2.16
C PRO A 99 0.00 21.21 -2.98
N SER A 100 -0.06 22.40 -2.35
CA SER A 100 0.01 23.69 -3.05
C SER A 100 1.39 23.96 -3.63
N ASP A 101 2.43 23.40 -3.03
CA ASP A 101 3.80 23.48 -3.53
C ASP A 101 4.11 22.33 -4.51
N ASN A 102 3.81 21.11 -4.09
CA ASN A 102 3.99 19.91 -4.91
C ASN A 102 3.09 18.77 -4.39
N ALA A 103 2.18 18.32 -5.21
CA ALA A 103 1.27 17.22 -4.86
C ALA A 103 1.91 15.82 -4.94
N VAL A 104 3.21 15.72 -5.20
CA VAL A 104 3.93 14.44 -5.30
C VAL A 104 4.84 14.25 -4.10
N ILE A 105 4.69 13.12 -3.42
CA ILE A 105 5.64 12.65 -2.40
C ILE A 105 6.47 11.50 -2.99
N SER A 106 7.80 11.61 -2.86
CA SER A 106 8.74 10.54 -3.19
C SER A 106 9.40 10.02 -1.93
N TYR A 107 9.62 8.70 -1.86
CA TYR A 107 10.34 8.06 -0.77
C TYR A 107 11.34 7.04 -1.31
N THR A 108 12.51 6.94 -0.63
CA THR A 108 13.59 6.02 -1.02
C THR A 108 13.75 4.93 0.02
N TRP A 109 13.36 3.69 -0.32
CA TRP A 109 13.64 2.52 0.50
C TRP A 109 15.10 2.11 0.36
N LEU A 110 15.76 1.84 1.49
CA LEU A 110 17.15 1.36 1.55
C LEU A 110 17.25 -0.11 1.98
N THR A 111 16.14 -0.72 2.34
CA THR A 111 16.02 -2.11 2.78
C THR A 111 15.01 -2.85 1.92
N HIS A 112 15.19 -4.17 1.79
CA HIS A 112 14.21 -5.02 1.13
C HIS A 112 13.11 -5.42 2.11
N GLY A 113 11.92 -5.71 1.58
CA GLY A 113 10.77 -6.10 2.38
C GLY A 113 9.46 -5.97 1.64
N VAL A 114 8.37 -6.24 2.34
CA VAL A 114 7.00 -5.93 1.92
C VAL A 114 6.43 -4.94 2.92
N PHE A 115 6.24 -3.72 2.47
CA PHE A 115 5.80 -2.60 3.28
C PHE A 115 4.31 -2.31 3.03
N THR A 116 3.58 -1.96 4.09
CA THR A 116 2.18 -1.51 3.99
C THR A 116 2.14 0.00 4.11
N VAL A 117 2.52 0.67 3.02
CA VAL A 117 2.59 2.13 2.95
C VAL A 117 1.22 2.75 3.16
N THR A 118 1.12 3.70 4.09
CA THR A 118 -0.10 4.48 4.32
C THR A 118 0.03 5.85 3.64
N LEU A 119 -0.92 6.15 2.76
CA LEU A 119 -1.02 7.41 2.03
C LEU A 119 -2.22 8.19 2.58
N THR A 120 -2.01 9.42 3.03
CA THR A 120 -3.04 10.24 3.70
C THR A 120 -3.13 11.62 3.07
N ALA A 121 -4.36 12.12 2.91
CA ALA A 121 -4.63 13.53 2.65
C ALA A 121 -5.44 14.12 3.79
N GLU A 122 -5.17 15.40 4.12
CA GLU A 122 -5.88 16.19 5.12
C GLU A 122 -6.29 17.53 4.50
N ASP A 123 -7.53 17.96 4.74
CA ASP A 123 -8.03 19.25 4.27
C ASP A 123 -7.85 20.38 5.29
N GLU A 124 -8.21 21.62 4.91
CA GLU A 124 -8.12 22.79 5.77
C GLU A 124 -9.04 22.75 7.00
N GLU A 125 -10.11 21.95 6.96
CA GLU A 125 -11.06 21.76 8.08
C GLU A 125 -10.59 20.65 9.05
N GLY A 126 -9.49 19.94 8.72
CA GLY A 126 -8.89 18.89 9.54
C GLY A 126 -9.52 17.51 9.32
N ASN A 127 -10.32 17.34 8.26
CA ASN A 127 -10.73 16.01 7.85
C ASN A 127 -9.55 15.26 7.23
N SER A 128 -9.49 13.94 7.40
CA SER A 128 -8.43 13.13 6.82
C SER A 128 -8.97 11.83 6.21
N HIS A 129 -8.33 11.39 5.15
CA HIS A 129 -8.58 10.09 4.52
C HIS A 129 -7.26 9.40 4.22
N SER A 130 -7.18 8.10 4.50
CA SER A 130 -5.98 7.30 4.28
C SER A 130 -6.32 6.04 3.49
N ILE A 131 -5.41 5.65 2.60
CA ILE A 131 -5.42 4.36 1.91
C ILE A 131 -4.11 3.63 2.16
N MET A 132 -4.13 2.30 2.05
CA MET A 132 -2.94 1.47 2.21
C MET A 132 -2.55 0.85 0.87
N VAL A 133 -1.25 0.90 0.56
CA VAL A 133 -0.66 0.33 -0.66
C VAL A 133 0.47 -0.61 -0.26
N LYS A 134 0.44 -1.85 -0.78
CA LYS A 134 1.57 -2.77 -0.58
C LYS A 134 2.70 -2.44 -1.55
N VAL A 135 3.86 -2.16 -0.99
CA VAL A 135 5.11 -1.92 -1.72
C VAL A 135 6.05 -3.08 -1.48
N LYS A 136 6.56 -3.69 -2.56
CA LYS A 136 7.50 -4.80 -2.51
C LYS A 136 8.87 -4.34 -2.99
N ILE A 137 9.87 -4.42 -2.12
CA ILE A 137 11.26 -4.09 -2.44
C ILE A 137 12.09 -5.36 -2.37
N ASP A 138 12.64 -5.76 -3.51
CA ASP A 138 13.58 -6.88 -3.62
C ASP A 138 15.03 -6.41 -3.33
N MET A 139 15.95 -7.35 -3.07
CA MET A 139 17.37 -7.06 -2.88
C MET A 139 18.21 -7.73 -3.97
N HIS A 140 19.13 -6.96 -4.54
CA HIS A 140 20.19 -7.45 -5.40
C HIS A 140 21.53 -7.25 -4.72
N ILE A 141 22.27 -8.35 -4.49
CA ILE A 141 23.59 -8.30 -3.89
C ILE A 141 24.63 -8.56 -4.97
N VAL A 142 25.49 -7.56 -5.19
CA VAL A 142 26.70 -7.71 -6.01
C VAL A 142 27.85 -8.10 -5.13
N TRP A 143 28.25 -9.36 -5.16
CA TRP A 143 29.31 -9.88 -4.31
C TRP A 143 30.58 -10.17 -5.10
N SER A 144 31.73 -9.76 -4.58
CA SER A 144 33.05 -10.07 -5.15
C SER A 144 34.03 -10.49 -4.07
N ASP A 145 34.80 -11.54 -4.35
CA ASP A 145 35.91 -12.00 -3.51
C ASP A 145 37.08 -12.38 -4.38
N SER A 146 38.25 -11.84 -4.09
CA SER A 146 39.45 -12.03 -4.90
C SER A 146 40.41 -13.12 -4.37
N ASN A 147 40.15 -13.67 -3.18
CA ASN A 147 41.14 -14.49 -2.45
C ASN A 147 40.64 -15.83 -1.94
N THR A 148 39.40 -16.25 -2.23
CA THR A 148 38.85 -17.49 -1.72
C THR A 148 38.68 -18.56 -2.80
N VAL A 149 39.00 -19.80 -2.41
CA VAL A 149 38.73 -20.99 -3.24
C VAL A 149 37.25 -21.41 -3.12
N SER A 150 36.63 -21.01 -2.01
CA SER A 150 35.17 -21.13 -1.80
C SER A 150 34.71 -20.02 -0.88
N ALA A 151 33.67 -19.30 -1.28
CA ALA A 151 33.01 -18.29 -0.48
C ALA A 151 31.63 -18.76 -0.06
N SER A 152 31.23 -18.44 1.16
CA SER A 152 29.87 -18.62 1.62
C SER A 152 29.22 -17.25 1.86
N MET A 153 28.07 -17.02 1.27
CA MET A 153 27.23 -15.86 1.52
C MET A 153 26.02 -16.31 2.31
N THR A 154 25.77 -15.63 3.44
CA THR A 154 24.55 -15.84 4.20
C THR A 154 23.64 -14.64 3.96
N PHE A 155 22.42 -14.91 3.53
CA PHE A 155 21.38 -13.89 3.40
C PHE A 155 20.09 -14.40 4.04
N ASP A 156 19.35 -13.48 4.63
CA ASP A 156 17.99 -13.75 5.11
C ASP A 156 17.02 -13.49 3.95
N ALA A 157 16.31 -14.52 3.54
CA ALA A 157 15.36 -14.46 2.44
C ALA A 157 13.90 -14.42 2.95
N THR A 158 13.71 -14.37 4.26
CA THR A 158 12.36 -14.24 4.81
C THR A 158 11.97 -12.76 4.83
N PRO A 159 10.90 -12.37 4.13
CA PRO A 159 10.30 -11.05 4.37
C PRO A 159 9.73 -11.02 5.79
N ASP A 160 10.02 -9.94 6.50
CA ASP A 160 9.44 -9.65 7.81
C ASP A 160 7.92 -9.42 7.69
#